data_7bfa60e8e893189141042e9c39d1622f
#
_entry.id   7bfa60e8e893189141042e9c39d1622f
#
_cell.length_a   1.000
_cell.length_b   1.000
_cell.length_c   1.000
_cell.angle_alpha   90.00
_cell.angle_beta   90.00
_cell.angle_gamma   90.00
#
_symmetry.space_group_name_H-M   'P 1'
#
loop_
_entity.id
_entity.type
_entity.pdbx_description
1 polymer ?
#
loop_
_entity_poly.entity_id
_entity_poly.type
_entity_poly.pdbx_seq_one_letter_code
_entity_poly.pdbx_strand_id
1 'polypeptide(L)'
;MLRMESATGWWLITHPDHARLAGEFAAAWGNVEFRKPEPRERVLKGIACHDDGWAIRDAHPSITREGKPSAFSTELVGKYSAFEEIDLEQYLAVRERAVRIIVDEDPYAGLLISLHTYNLLTAHADRSTIAPPGLEMLDSFLDRQREYQGGLHKAIATDSSLTAIDKAERTILEHFRLLQACDNLSLLTCVAFSSPAHLLHPLPLNDGAAAEVQVMPIGPRHFRLTPWPFAERELSFHFPARHVAGKTFASSSQLEAVFLAGQDEALTVILSE
;
A
#
# COMPACT_ATOMS: atom_id res chain seq x y z
N MET A 1 -7.86 2.53 6.81
CA MET A 1 -8.24 3.70 5.98
C MET A 1 -7.12 4.70 5.86
N LEU A 2 -7.18 5.56 4.84
CA LEU A 2 -6.40 6.78 4.72
C LEU A 2 -7.35 7.99 4.91
N ARG A 3 -6.83 9.11 5.43
CA ARG A 3 -7.62 10.34 5.55
C ARG A 3 -6.90 11.54 4.92
N MET A 4 -7.66 12.34 4.20
CA MET A 4 -7.22 13.62 3.65
C MET A 4 -8.13 14.72 4.17
N GLU A 5 -7.55 15.82 4.62
CA GLU A 5 -8.33 16.93 5.16
C GLU A 5 -9.12 17.65 4.07
N SER A 6 -10.37 18.04 4.39
CA SER A 6 -11.21 18.88 3.56
C SER A 6 -11.62 20.15 4.32
N ALA A 7 -12.24 21.10 3.66
CA ALA A 7 -12.71 22.34 4.30
C ALA A 7 -13.69 22.08 5.45
N THR A 8 -14.55 21.06 5.32
CA THR A 8 -15.66 20.78 6.25
C THR A 8 -15.52 19.49 7.04
N GLY A 9 -14.44 18.72 6.81
CA GLY A 9 -14.24 17.41 7.46
C GLY A 9 -13.08 16.64 6.88
N TRP A 10 -13.30 15.38 6.52
CA TRP A 10 -12.30 14.46 6.01
C TRP A 10 -12.81 13.71 4.78
N TRP A 11 -11.92 13.46 3.84
CA TRP A 11 -12.06 12.40 2.87
C TRP A 11 -11.45 11.13 3.47
N LEU A 12 -12.22 10.04 3.50
CA LEU A 12 -11.77 8.72 3.93
C LEU A 12 -11.66 7.80 2.72
N ILE A 13 -10.50 7.20 2.56
CA ILE A 13 -10.18 6.25 1.48
C ILE A 13 -9.92 4.90 2.15
N THR A 14 -10.52 3.81 1.66
CA THR A 14 -10.26 2.49 2.22
C THR A 14 -8.88 1.99 1.81
N HIS A 15 -8.30 1.07 2.60
CA HIS A 15 -7.05 0.42 2.22
C HIS A 15 -7.19 -0.38 0.91
N PRO A 16 -8.29 -1.11 0.65
CA PRO A 16 -8.48 -1.71 -0.66
C PRO A 16 -8.49 -0.69 -1.81
N ASP A 17 -9.10 0.49 -1.63
CA ASP A 17 -9.19 1.48 -2.70
C ASP A 17 -7.83 2.09 -3.05
N HIS A 18 -7.00 2.42 -2.05
CA HIS A 18 -5.65 2.90 -2.36
C HIS A 18 -4.78 1.80 -2.97
N ALA A 19 -4.99 0.53 -2.58
CA ALA A 19 -4.30 -0.60 -3.18
C ALA A 19 -4.69 -0.80 -4.66
N ARG A 20 -5.97 -0.59 -5.01
CA ARG A 20 -6.41 -0.56 -6.42
C ARG A 20 -5.72 0.55 -7.20
N LEU A 21 -5.64 1.76 -6.62
CA LEU A 21 -4.90 2.87 -7.23
C LEU A 21 -3.42 2.54 -7.41
N ALA A 22 -2.76 1.91 -6.43
CA ALA A 22 -1.40 1.41 -6.58
C ALA A 22 -1.28 0.40 -7.73
N GLY A 23 -2.26 -0.48 -7.90
CA GLY A 23 -2.36 -1.40 -9.03
C GLY A 23 -2.49 -0.70 -10.38
N GLU A 24 -3.25 0.40 -10.46
CA GLU A 24 -3.37 1.23 -11.67
C GLU A 24 -2.04 1.93 -12.01
N PHE A 25 -1.31 2.43 -11.02
CA PHE A 25 0.03 2.95 -11.23
C PHE A 25 0.98 1.89 -11.79
N ALA A 26 0.97 0.69 -11.21
CA ALA A 26 1.76 -0.44 -11.70
C ALA A 26 1.34 -0.88 -13.11
N ALA A 27 0.05 -0.78 -13.42
CA ALA A 27 -0.48 -1.08 -14.75
C ALA A 27 -0.01 -0.09 -15.82
N ALA A 28 0.19 1.17 -15.48
CA ALA A 28 0.75 2.17 -16.37
C ALA A 28 2.30 2.15 -16.43
N TRP A 29 2.96 1.47 -15.45
CA TRP A 29 4.41 1.48 -15.30
C TRP A 29 5.15 0.85 -16.49
N GLY A 30 6.22 1.51 -16.89
CA GLY A 30 7.16 1.05 -17.92
C GLY A 30 7.09 1.86 -19.22
N ASN A 31 8.27 2.23 -19.69
CA ASN A 31 8.49 3.00 -20.93
C ASN A 31 9.81 2.58 -21.61
N VAL A 32 10.43 3.46 -22.39
CA VAL A 32 11.72 3.19 -23.04
C VAL A 32 12.88 3.04 -22.03
N GLU A 33 12.76 3.62 -20.84
CA GLU A 33 13.78 3.58 -19.78
C GLU A 33 13.43 2.56 -18.69
N PHE A 34 12.20 2.61 -18.16
CA PHE A 34 11.76 1.75 -17.07
C PHE A 34 11.19 0.42 -17.55
N ARG A 35 11.57 -0.64 -16.86
CA ARG A 35 11.12 -1.99 -17.16
C ARG A 35 9.65 -2.17 -16.77
N LYS A 36 8.86 -2.79 -17.68
CA LYS A 36 7.51 -3.27 -17.38
C LYS A 36 7.59 -4.50 -16.48
N PRO A 37 6.68 -4.63 -15.50
CA PRO A 37 6.64 -5.85 -14.67
C PRO A 37 6.14 -7.05 -15.48
N GLU A 38 6.86 -8.19 -15.39
CA GLU A 38 6.48 -9.50 -15.96
C GLU A 38 6.84 -10.60 -14.95
N PRO A 39 5.93 -11.53 -14.64
CA PRO A 39 4.63 -11.83 -15.26
C PRO A 39 3.56 -10.80 -14.85
N ARG A 40 3.10 -10.02 -15.83
CA ARG A 40 2.32 -8.79 -15.59
C ARG A 40 1.08 -9.00 -14.73
N GLU A 41 0.20 -9.91 -15.10
CA GLU A 41 -1.08 -10.11 -14.40
C GLU A 41 -0.88 -10.45 -12.92
N ARG A 42 0.10 -11.30 -12.61
CA ARG A 42 0.39 -11.71 -11.24
C ARG A 42 0.97 -10.59 -10.39
N VAL A 43 1.89 -9.80 -10.98
CA VAL A 43 2.49 -8.64 -10.29
C VAL A 43 1.43 -7.58 -10.02
N LEU A 44 0.61 -7.24 -11.03
CA LEU A 44 -0.47 -6.26 -10.87
C LEU A 44 -1.49 -6.71 -9.83
N LYS A 45 -1.84 -8.01 -9.82
CA LYS A 45 -2.73 -8.59 -8.81
C LYS A 45 -2.16 -8.46 -7.40
N GLY A 46 -0.88 -8.79 -7.22
CA GLY A 46 -0.21 -8.64 -5.92
C GLY A 46 -0.22 -7.19 -5.43
N ILE A 47 -0.01 -6.23 -6.34
CA ILE A 47 -0.03 -4.80 -6.00
C ILE A 47 -1.45 -4.33 -5.71
N ALA A 48 -2.43 -4.65 -6.56
CA ALA A 48 -3.80 -4.18 -6.41
C ALA A 48 -4.53 -4.76 -5.19
N CYS A 49 -4.09 -5.92 -4.68
CA CYS A 49 -4.76 -6.63 -3.58
C CYS A 49 -3.97 -6.62 -2.26
N HIS A 50 -2.82 -5.90 -2.20
CA HIS A 50 -1.91 -6.03 -1.04
C HIS A 50 -2.54 -5.65 0.29
N ASP A 51 -3.57 -4.85 0.30
CA ASP A 51 -4.28 -4.38 1.49
C ASP A 51 -5.75 -4.83 1.58
N ASP A 52 -6.19 -5.84 0.81
CA ASP A 52 -7.57 -6.37 0.86
C ASP A 52 -7.96 -6.95 2.24
N GLY A 53 -6.99 -7.37 3.03
CA GLY A 53 -7.23 -7.83 4.40
C GLY A 53 -7.87 -6.80 5.31
N TRP A 54 -7.75 -5.50 4.98
CA TRP A 54 -8.30 -4.40 5.76
C TRP A 54 -9.80 -4.14 5.53
N ALA A 55 -10.41 -4.71 4.51
CA ALA A 55 -11.78 -4.39 4.09
C ALA A 55 -12.79 -4.43 5.24
N ILE A 56 -12.72 -5.46 6.12
CA ILE A 56 -13.66 -5.59 7.26
C ILE A 56 -13.45 -4.47 8.28
N ARG A 57 -12.20 -4.11 8.57
CA ARG A 57 -11.89 -3.04 9.52
C ARG A 57 -12.27 -1.67 8.97
N ASP A 58 -12.06 -1.44 7.68
CA ASP A 58 -12.39 -0.18 7.03
C ASP A 58 -13.91 0.03 6.87
N ALA A 59 -14.70 -1.05 6.93
CA ALA A 59 -16.16 -0.93 7.00
C ALA A 59 -16.65 -0.31 8.32
N HIS A 60 -15.80 -0.33 9.39
CA HIS A 60 -16.12 0.15 10.73
C HIS A 60 -15.05 1.16 11.21
N PRO A 61 -15.09 2.41 10.71
CA PRO A 61 -14.08 3.41 11.04
C PRO A 61 -14.08 3.75 12.54
N SER A 62 -12.89 3.90 13.09
CA SER A 62 -12.67 4.27 14.49
C SER A 62 -12.05 5.67 14.63
N ILE A 63 -11.98 6.18 15.85
CA ILE A 63 -11.37 7.49 16.13
C ILE A 63 -10.07 7.35 16.91
N THR A 64 -9.18 8.32 16.79
CA THR A 64 -8.02 8.53 17.65
C THR A 64 -8.43 9.08 19.02
N ARG A 65 -7.50 9.16 19.96
CA ARG A 65 -7.71 9.82 21.26
C ARG A 65 -8.13 11.29 21.12
N GLU A 66 -7.76 11.93 20.01
CA GLU A 66 -8.14 13.32 19.70
C GLU A 66 -9.52 13.43 19.02
N GLY A 67 -10.21 12.31 18.80
CA GLY A 67 -11.52 12.28 18.13
C GLY A 67 -11.46 12.41 16.60
N LYS A 68 -10.28 12.37 15.99
CA LYS A 68 -10.13 12.36 14.52
C LYS A 68 -10.33 10.92 13.99
N PRO A 69 -10.72 10.72 12.71
CA PRO A 69 -10.72 9.39 12.13
C PRO A 69 -9.34 8.71 12.27
N SER A 70 -9.30 7.49 12.82
CA SER A 70 -8.09 6.68 12.95
C SER A 70 -7.71 6.12 11.58
N ALA A 71 -6.79 6.78 10.89
CA ALA A 71 -6.41 6.48 9.53
C ALA A 71 -4.98 6.96 9.25
N PHE A 72 -4.32 6.36 8.25
CA PHE A 72 -3.07 6.90 7.72
C PHE A 72 -3.31 8.32 7.19
N SER A 73 -2.38 9.22 7.43
CA SER A 73 -2.52 10.63 7.12
C SER A 73 -1.18 11.27 6.77
N THR A 74 -1.22 12.51 6.31
CA THR A 74 -0.01 13.26 5.95
C THR A 74 1.01 13.35 7.09
N GLU A 75 0.55 13.34 8.36
CA GLU A 75 1.45 13.38 9.52
C GLU A 75 2.25 12.08 9.72
N LEU A 76 1.81 10.98 9.11
CA LEU A 76 2.44 9.66 9.24
C LEU A 76 3.40 9.34 8.08
N VAL A 77 3.42 10.16 7.03
CA VAL A 77 4.33 9.96 5.90
C VAL A 77 5.78 9.97 6.36
N GLY A 78 6.54 8.94 6.00
CA GLY A 78 7.96 8.79 6.35
C GLY A 78 8.25 8.45 7.80
N LYS A 79 7.22 8.19 8.62
CA LYS A 79 7.40 7.76 10.02
C LYS A 79 7.29 6.24 10.13
N TYR A 80 7.97 5.70 11.14
CA TYR A 80 7.77 4.32 11.55
C TYR A 80 6.37 4.13 12.15
N SER A 81 5.78 2.96 11.89
CA SER A 81 4.51 2.58 12.51
C SER A 81 4.70 2.38 14.01
N ALA A 82 4.00 3.18 14.82
CA ALA A 82 3.94 3.05 16.27
C ALA A 82 2.69 2.23 16.67
N PHE A 83 2.81 1.41 17.71
CA PHE A 83 1.77 0.47 18.13
C PHE A 83 1.17 0.80 19.51
N GLU A 84 1.37 2.01 20.01
CA GLU A 84 0.81 2.46 21.28
C GLU A 84 -0.71 2.62 21.26
N GLU A 85 -1.27 2.92 20.08
CA GLU A 85 -2.72 3.13 19.87
C GLU A 85 -3.34 2.06 18.96
N ILE A 86 -2.55 1.12 18.44
CA ILE A 86 -3.01 0.08 17.52
C ILE A 86 -3.10 -1.24 18.30
N ASP A 87 -4.23 -1.90 18.21
CA ASP A 87 -4.35 -3.30 18.62
C ASP A 87 -3.49 -4.17 17.69
N LEU A 88 -2.35 -4.65 18.22
CA LEU A 88 -1.36 -5.40 17.45
C LEU A 88 -1.94 -6.72 16.92
N GLU A 89 -2.75 -7.43 17.72
CA GLU A 89 -3.36 -8.70 17.31
C GLU A 89 -4.27 -8.51 16.09
N GLN A 90 -5.13 -7.49 16.13
CA GLN A 90 -5.98 -7.14 14.98
C GLN A 90 -5.15 -6.69 13.78
N TYR A 91 -4.09 -5.93 14.00
CA TYR A 91 -3.20 -5.52 12.92
C TYR A 91 -2.55 -6.71 12.22
N LEU A 92 -1.99 -7.65 12.99
CA LEU A 92 -1.38 -8.87 12.44
C LEU A 92 -2.42 -9.75 11.73
N ALA A 93 -3.64 -9.83 12.25
CA ALA A 93 -4.73 -10.59 11.62
C ALA A 93 -5.13 -10.03 10.25
N VAL A 94 -5.22 -8.71 10.08
CA VAL A 94 -5.53 -8.11 8.75
C VAL A 94 -4.39 -8.32 7.77
N ARG A 95 -3.13 -8.26 8.23
CA ARG A 95 -1.95 -8.53 7.39
C ARG A 95 -1.89 -9.99 6.93
N GLU A 96 -2.16 -10.94 7.83
CA GLU A 96 -2.25 -12.36 7.49
C GLU A 96 -3.39 -12.63 6.50
N ARG A 97 -4.54 -11.99 6.73
CA ARG A 97 -5.70 -12.11 5.86
C ARG A 97 -5.42 -11.65 4.43
N ALA A 98 -4.71 -10.52 4.23
CA ALA A 98 -4.35 -10.01 2.91
C ALA A 98 -3.57 -11.05 2.09
N VAL A 99 -2.66 -11.78 2.74
CA VAL A 99 -1.92 -12.87 2.09
C VAL A 99 -2.84 -14.05 1.76
N ARG A 100 -3.67 -14.49 2.75
CA ARG A 100 -4.51 -15.69 2.61
C ARG A 100 -5.59 -15.57 1.54
N ILE A 101 -6.16 -14.39 1.33
CA ILE A 101 -7.21 -14.16 0.32
C ILE A 101 -6.72 -14.52 -1.09
N ILE A 102 -5.45 -14.29 -1.38
CA ILE A 102 -4.89 -14.37 -2.73
C ILE A 102 -4.11 -15.66 -3.00
N VAL A 103 -3.54 -16.25 -1.98
CA VAL A 103 -2.49 -17.26 -2.14
C VAL A 103 -2.97 -18.55 -2.82
N ASP A 104 -4.19 -18.98 -2.56
CA ASP A 104 -4.76 -20.20 -3.16
C ASP A 104 -5.03 -20.01 -4.66
N GLU A 105 -5.26 -18.77 -5.07
CA GLU A 105 -5.51 -18.40 -6.46
C GLU A 105 -4.19 -18.06 -7.20
N ASP A 106 -3.30 -17.34 -6.53
CA ASP A 106 -2.03 -16.88 -7.12
C ASP A 106 -0.89 -16.85 -6.09
N PRO A 107 -0.09 -17.90 -6.00
CA PRO A 107 1.07 -17.95 -5.11
C PRO A 107 2.10 -16.85 -5.35
N TYR A 108 2.24 -16.35 -6.60
CA TYR A 108 3.18 -15.27 -6.92
C TYR A 108 2.72 -13.94 -6.32
N ALA A 109 1.47 -13.57 -6.53
CA ALA A 109 0.85 -12.40 -5.91
C ALA A 109 0.88 -12.50 -4.39
N GLY A 110 0.54 -13.67 -3.83
CA GLY A 110 0.60 -13.94 -2.39
C GLY A 110 2.00 -13.77 -1.80
N LEU A 111 3.04 -14.18 -2.52
CA LEU A 111 4.43 -13.98 -2.09
C LEU A 111 4.79 -12.48 -2.02
N LEU A 112 4.42 -11.69 -3.02
CA LEU A 112 4.68 -10.24 -3.02
C LEU A 112 4.00 -9.55 -1.83
N ILE A 113 2.75 -9.91 -1.52
CA ILE A 113 1.99 -9.38 -0.36
C ILE A 113 2.65 -9.80 0.96
N SER A 114 3.08 -11.07 1.07
CA SER A 114 3.75 -11.56 2.27
C SER A 114 5.10 -10.87 2.50
N LEU A 115 5.89 -10.64 1.45
CA LEU A 115 7.15 -9.89 1.51
C LEU A 115 6.91 -8.45 1.94
N HIS A 116 5.86 -7.81 1.42
CA HIS A 116 5.47 -6.45 1.81
C HIS A 116 5.08 -6.39 3.28
N THR A 117 4.19 -7.27 3.74
CA THR A 117 3.81 -7.40 5.16
C THR A 117 5.03 -7.61 6.07
N TYR A 118 5.92 -8.52 5.69
CA TYR A 118 7.14 -8.81 6.45
C TYR A 118 8.05 -7.58 6.55
N ASN A 119 8.25 -6.88 5.44
CA ASN A 119 9.09 -5.68 5.39
C ASN A 119 8.52 -4.54 6.25
N LEU A 120 7.20 -4.29 6.19
CA LEU A 120 6.55 -3.29 7.04
C LEU A 120 6.81 -3.54 8.54
N LEU A 121 6.78 -4.80 8.97
CA LEU A 121 6.94 -5.18 10.37
C LEU A 121 8.40 -5.30 10.82
N THR A 122 9.36 -5.43 9.90
CA THR A 122 10.78 -5.55 10.24
C THR A 122 11.56 -4.25 10.01
N ALA A 123 11.26 -3.52 8.92
CA ALA A 123 12.02 -2.34 8.53
C ALA A 123 11.30 -1.02 8.86
N HIS A 124 9.96 -1.03 9.04
CA HIS A 124 9.16 0.19 9.21
C HIS A 124 8.32 0.22 10.49
N ALA A 125 8.45 -0.78 11.37
CA ALA A 125 7.78 -0.82 12.67
C ALA A 125 8.70 -0.30 13.78
N ASP A 126 8.18 0.59 14.62
CA ASP A 126 8.86 0.98 15.86
C ASP A 126 8.58 -0.06 16.96
N ARG A 127 9.45 -1.04 17.07
CA ARG A 127 9.33 -2.13 18.04
C ARG A 127 9.42 -1.65 19.49
N SER A 128 9.97 -0.45 19.75
CA SER A 128 10.08 0.10 21.09
C SER A 128 8.73 0.51 21.67
N THR A 129 7.72 0.70 20.81
CA THR A 129 6.34 1.04 21.21
C THR A 129 5.48 -0.20 21.51
N ILE A 130 6.05 -1.40 21.40
CA ILE A 130 5.34 -2.68 21.60
C ILE A 130 5.71 -3.26 22.97
N ALA A 131 4.70 -3.57 23.80
CA ALA A 131 4.91 -4.24 25.08
C ALA A 131 5.47 -5.67 24.89
N PRO A 132 6.23 -6.23 25.87
CA PRO A 132 6.89 -7.54 25.72
C PRO A 132 6.01 -8.70 25.23
N PRO A 133 4.76 -8.91 25.70
CA PRO A 133 3.91 -9.95 25.14
C PRO A 133 3.56 -9.75 23.67
N GLY A 134 3.44 -8.48 23.23
CA GLY A 134 3.23 -8.13 21.84
C GLY A 134 4.45 -8.42 20.97
N LEU A 135 5.67 -8.24 21.49
CA LEU A 135 6.90 -8.59 20.77
C LEU A 135 6.99 -10.09 20.50
N GLU A 136 6.63 -10.94 21.46
CA GLU A 136 6.58 -12.41 21.28
C GLU A 136 5.55 -12.79 20.21
N MET A 137 4.38 -12.15 20.22
CA MET A 137 3.34 -12.33 19.20
C MET A 137 3.85 -11.92 17.81
N LEU A 138 4.49 -10.75 17.70
CA LEU A 138 5.06 -10.24 16.45
C LEU A 138 6.14 -11.18 15.91
N ASP A 139 7.07 -11.63 16.76
CA ASP A 139 8.17 -12.52 16.34
C ASP A 139 7.61 -13.87 15.87
N SER A 140 6.63 -14.44 16.60
CA SER A 140 5.92 -15.65 16.17
C SER A 140 5.19 -15.46 14.84
N PHE A 141 4.61 -14.30 14.59
CA PHE A 141 3.98 -13.97 13.31
C PHE A 141 5.02 -13.90 12.18
N LEU A 142 6.15 -13.24 12.41
CA LEU A 142 7.24 -13.12 11.43
C LEU A 142 7.85 -14.48 11.07
N ASP A 143 8.00 -15.38 12.04
CA ASP A 143 8.49 -16.73 11.79
C ASP A 143 7.50 -17.53 10.92
N ARG A 144 6.20 -17.46 11.22
CA ARG A 144 5.17 -18.07 10.35
C ARG A 144 5.18 -17.48 8.94
N GLN A 145 5.38 -16.16 8.80
CA GLN A 145 5.47 -15.55 7.47
C GLN A 145 6.68 -16.06 6.68
N ARG A 146 7.84 -16.26 7.30
CA ARG A 146 9.03 -16.85 6.64
C ARG A 146 8.77 -18.29 6.18
N GLU A 147 8.18 -19.12 7.05
CA GLU A 147 7.82 -20.48 6.70
C GLU A 147 6.85 -20.53 5.52
N TYR A 148 5.84 -19.66 5.56
CA TYR A 148 4.86 -19.52 4.51
C TYR A 148 5.50 -19.09 3.17
N GLN A 149 6.37 -18.07 3.17
CA GLN A 149 7.13 -17.65 2.00
C GLN A 149 7.95 -18.79 1.42
N GLY A 150 8.57 -19.63 2.26
CA GLY A 150 9.27 -20.84 1.82
C GLY A 150 8.37 -21.83 1.06
N GLY A 151 7.13 -21.98 1.48
CA GLY A 151 6.09 -22.75 0.76
C GLY A 151 5.73 -22.15 -0.58
N LEU A 152 5.51 -20.80 -0.63
CA LEU A 152 5.19 -20.09 -1.85
C LEU A 152 6.33 -20.13 -2.88
N HIS A 153 7.58 -19.98 -2.46
CA HIS A 153 8.73 -20.16 -3.34
C HIS A 153 8.77 -21.55 -3.98
N LYS A 154 8.43 -22.61 -3.23
CA LYS A 154 8.34 -23.97 -3.79
C LYS A 154 7.19 -24.09 -4.81
N ALA A 155 6.04 -23.52 -4.52
CA ALA A 155 4.91 -23.50 -5.46
C ALA A 155 5.27 -22.77 -6.76
N ILE A 156 5.88 -21.58 -6.66
CA ILE A 156 6.36 -20.79 -7.80
C ILE A 156 7.42 -21.58 -8.60
N ALA A 157 8.36 -22.25 -7.94
CA ALA A 157 9.41 -23.03 -8.62
C ALA A 157 8.83 -24.15 -9.49
N THR A 158 7.71 -24.75 -9.10
CA THR A 158 7.05 -25.84 -9.84
C THR A 158 5.98 -25.35 -10.84
N ASP A 159 5.63 -24.06 -10.83
CA ASP A 159 4.63 -23.51 -11.75
C ASP A 159 5.16 -23.47 -13.19
N SER A 160 4.56 -24.28 -14.07
CA SER A 160 4.98 -24.38 -15.47
C SER A 160 4.56 -23.16 -16.34
N SER A 161 3.69 -22.30 -15.84
CA SER A 161 3.27 -21.08 -16.54
C SER A 161 4.29 -19.94 -16.39
N LEU A 162 5.25 -20.06 -15.45
CA LEU A 162 6.29 -19.07 -15.19
C LEU A 162 7.61 -19.48 -15.86
N THR A 163 8.29 -18.51 -16.43
CA THR A 163 9.64 -18.70 -16.99
C THR A 163 10.70 -18.79 -15.89
N ALA A 164 11.91 -19.21 -16.22
CA ALA A 164 13.03 -19.22 -15.29
C ALA A 164 13.39 -17.81 -14.79
N ILE A 165 13.18 -16.79 -15.63
CA ILE A 165 13.40 -15.37 -15.27
C ILE A 165 12.37 -14.94 -14.24
N ASP A 166 11.08 -15.26 -14.42
CA ASP A 166 10.02 -14.89 -13.49
C ASP A 166 10.23 -15.50 -12.10
N LYS A 167 10.81 -16.70 -12.04
CA LYS A 167 11.12 -17.45 -10.81
C LYS A 167 12.39 -16.98 -10.10
N ALA A 168 13.22 -16.17 -10.78
CA ALA A 168 14.48 -15.74 -10.20
C ALA A 168 14.23 -14.80 -8.99
N GLU A 169 14.97 -15.02 -7.91
CA GLU A 169 14.88 -14.24 -6.68
C GLU A 169 15.05 -12.73 -6.95
N ARG A 170 15.97 -12.36 -7.84
CA ARG A 170 16.16 -10.97 -8.27
C ARG A 170 14.88 -10.39 -8.86
N THR A 171 14.20 -11.11 -9.74
CA THR A 171 12.96 -10.66 -10.40
C THR A 171 11.83 -10.48 -9.37
N ILE A 172 11.67 -11.45 -8.47
CA ILE A 172 10.69 -11.36 -7.38
C ILE A 172 10.97 -10.14 -6.49
N LEU A 173 12.24 -9.89 -6.16
CA LEU A 173 12.64 -8.73 -5.38
C LEU A 173 12.39 -7.40 -6.12
N GLU A 174 12.60 -7.33 -7.44
CA GLU A 174 12.28 -6.18 -8.26
C GLU A 174 10.76 -5.88 -8.24
N HIS A 175 9.91 -6.92 -8.32
CA HIS A 175 8.46 -6.77 -8.25
C HIS A 175 7.97 -6.39 -6.84
N PHE A 176 8.58 -6.92 -5.80
CA PHE A 176 8.33 -6.49 -4.42
C PHE A 176 8.66 -5.01 -4.24
N ARG A 177 9.78 -4.53 -4.77
CA ARG A 177 10.15 -3.09 -4.74
C ARG A 177 9.17 -2.23 -5.51
N LEU A 178 8.68 -2.71 -6.66
CA LEU A 178 7.64 -2.02 -7.42
C LEU A 178 6.33 -1.94 -6.63
N LEU A 179 5.93 -3.01 -5.93
CA LEU A 179 4.78 -2.99 -5.03
C LEU A 179 4.94 -1.88 -4.00
N GLN A 180 6.08 -1.84 -3.30
CA GLN A 180 6.33 -0.82 -2.28
C GLN A 180 6.37 0.61 -2.85
N ALA A 181 6.90 0.78 -4.06
CA ALA A 181 6.93 2.09 -4.72
C ALA A 181 5.52 2.56 -5.12
N CYS A 182 4.69 1.68 -5.69
CA CYS A 182 3.32 2.00 -6.08
C CYS A 182 2.43 2.21 -4.84
N ASP A 183 2.59 1.39 -3.79
CA ASP A 183 1.95 1.60 -2.50
C ASP A 183 2.31 2.98 -1.91
N ASN A 184 3.60 3.29 -1.81
CA ASN A 184 4.06 4.58 -1.33
C ASN A 184 3.51 5.75 -2.18
N LEU A 185 3.50 5.65 -3.51
CA LEU A 185 2.92 6.67 -4.38
C LEU A 185 1.41 6.84 -4.12
N SER A 186 0.68 5.74 -3.94
CA SER A 186 -0.75 5.79 -3.64
C SER A 186 -1.02 6.43 -2.27
N LEU A 187 -0.22 6.13 -1.25
CA LEU A 187 -0.30 6.79 0.05
C LEU A 187 -0.08 8.30 -0.08
N LEU A 188 0.99 8.74 -0.74
CA LEU A 188 1.30 10.16 -0.94
C LEU A 188 0.16 10.89 -1.65
N THR A 189 -0.42 10.30 -2.68
CA THR A 189 -1.48 10.91 -3.48
C THR A 189 -2.82 10.94 -2.75
N CYS A 190 -3.18 9.86 -2.04
CA CYS A 190 -4.43 9.76 -1.29
C CYS A 190 -4.48 10.69 -0.07
N VAL A 191 -3.34 10.99 0.56
CA VAL A 191 -3.29 11.98 1.67
C VAL A 191 -2.99 13.40 1.21
N ALA A 192 -2.88 13.62 -0.11
CA ALA A 192 -2.47 14.91 -0.71
C ALA A 192 -1.18 15.46 -0.09
N PHE A 193 -0.14 14.63 0.02
CA PHE A 193 1.14 15.01 0.61
C PHE A 193 1.75 16.19 -0.15
N SER A 194 2.12 17.24 0.57
CA SER A 194 2.49 18.53 -0.02
C SER A 194 3.99 18.85 -0.03
N SER A 195 4.82 17.89 0.37
CA SER A 195 6.28 18.05 0.35
C SER A 195 6.94 17.11 -0.65
N PRO A 196 8.15 17.43 -1.16
CA PRO A 196 8.92 16.50 -1.98
C PRO A 196 9.17 15.18 -1.25
N ALA A 197 9.09 14.07 -1.98
CA ALA A 197 9.37 12.73 -1.50
C ALA A 197 10.13 11.92 -2.56
N HIS A 198 10.57 10.71 -2.20
CA HIS A 198 11.10 9.72 -3.12
C HIS A 198 10.26 8.46 -3.01
N LEU A 199 10.07 7.75 -4.11
CA LEU A 199 9.51 6.42 -4.05
C LEU A 199 10.46 5.48 -3.29
N LEU A 200 9.88 4.53 -2.60
CA LEU A 200 10.67 3.52 -1.91
C LEU A 200 11.45 2.69 -2.95
N HIS A 201 12.73 2.52 -2.69
CA HIS A 201 13.70 1.76 -3.49
C HIS A 201 14.00 2.35 -4.88
N PRO A 202 15.23 2.14 -5.37
CA PRO A 202 15.54 2.28 -6.78
C PRO A 202 14.80 1.22 -7.62
N LEU A 203 14.25 1.64 -8.76
CA LEU A 203 13.41 0.81 -9.62
C LEU A 203 14.12 0.42 -10.91
N PRO A 204 13.88 -0.80 -11.44
CA PRO A 204 14.69 -1.37 -12.51
C PRO A 204 14.49 -0.65 -13.86
N LEU A 205 15.61 -0.38 -14.52
CA LEU A 205 15.68 0.14 -15.88
C LEU A 205 15.87 -0.99 -16.89
N ASN A 206 15.59 -0.70 -18.16
CA ASN A 206 15.72 -1.65 -19.26
C ASN A 206 17.19 -2.03 -19.58
N ASP A 207 18.14 -1.18 -19.23
CA ASP A 207 19.59 -1.44 -19.37
C ASP A 207 20.19 -2.27 -18.21
N GLY A 208 19.39 -2.63 -17.23
CA GLY A 208 19.79 -3.41 -16.05
C GLY A 208 20.25 -2.58 -14.86
N ALA A 209 20.32 -1.25 -14.99
CA ALA A 209 20.53 -0.32 -13.89
C ALA A 209 19.22 -0.13 -13.07
N ALA A 210 19.24 0.75 -12.09
CA ALA A 210 18.06 1.14 -11.32
C ALA A 210 18.09 2.66 -11.06
N ALA A 211 16.92 3.29 -11.00
CA ALA A 211 16.77 4.71 -10.73
C ALA A 211 15.87 4.98 -9.51
N GLU A 212 16.25 5.96 -8.71
CA GLU A 212 15.38 6.56 -7.70
C GLU A 212 14.40 7.51 -8.38
N VAL A 213 13.14 7.45 -7.98
CA VAL A 213 12.08 8.31 -8.53
C VAL A 213 11.68 9.33 -7.48
N GLN A 214 11.90 10.60 -7.78
CA GLN A 214 11.43 11.73 -6.97
C GLN A 214 9.96 12.01 -7.27
N VAL A 215 9.18 12.33 -6.24
CA VAL A 215 7.77 12.75 -6.31
C VAL A 215 7.68 14.18 -5.82
N MET A 216 7.30 15.09 -6.70
CA MET A 216 7.19 16.54 -6.44
C MET A 216 5.72 16.96 -6.53
N PRO A 217 5.07 17.40 -5.45
CA PRO A 217 3.73 17.99 -5.54
C PRO A 217 3.82 19.33 -6.26
N ILE A 218 3.02 19.50 -7.33
CA ILE A 218 2.98 20.72 -8.15
C ILE A 218 1.60 21.37 -8.20
N GLY A 219 0.61 20.77 -7.52
CA GLY A 219 -0.75 21.26 -7.39
C GLY A 219 -1.60 20.36 -6.49
N PRO A 220 -2.85 20.70 -6.25
CA PRO A 220 -3.77 19.85 -5.51
C PRO A 220 -3.92 18.49 -6.19
N ARG A 221 -3.43 17.41 -5.55
CA ARG A 221 -3.40 16.04 -6.11
C ARG A 221 -2.75 15.95 -7.50
N HIS A 222 -1.79 16.84 -7.79
CA HIS A 222 -1.00 16.82 -9.00
C HIS A 222 0.48 16.69 -8.61
N PHE A 223 1.13 15.64 -9.12
CA PHE A 223 2.50 15.28 -8.77
C PHE A 223 3.34 15.09 -10.02
N ARG A 224 4.56 15.62 -10.00
CA ARG A 224 5.58 15.35 -10.99
C ARG A 224 6.48 14.23 -10.51
N LEU A 225 6.79 13.26 -11.38
CA LEU A 225 7.76 12.20 -11.11
C LEU A 225 9.02 12.40 -11.95
N THR A 226 10.19 12.23 -11.34
CA THR A 226 11.48 12.38 -12.02
C THR A 226 12.47 11.32 -11.53
N PRO A 227 13.05 10.47 -12.41
CA PRO A 227 12.69 10.31 -13.82
C PRO A 227 11.28 9.77 -14.03
N TRP A 228 10.70 10.01 -15.21
CA TRP A 228 9.33 9.65 -15.54
C TRP A 228 9.19 8.17 -15.93
N PRO A 229 8.36 7.37 -15.20
CA PRO A 229 8.33 5.93 -15.43
C PRO A 229 7.21 5.43 -16.36
N PHE A 230 6.37 6.31 -16.91
CA PHE A 230 5.22 5.94 -17.74
C PHE A 230 5.44 6.29 -19.21
N ALA A 231 4.59 5.74 -20.10
CA ALA A 231 4.69 5.98 -21.55
C ALA A 231 4.09 7.34 -21.96
N GLU A 232 2.94 7.69 -21.40
CA GLU A 232 2.27 8.96 -21.63
C GLU A 232 2.89 10.04 -20.75
N ARG A 233 2.92 11.29 -21.20
CA ARG A 233 3.54 12.41 -20.47
C ARG A 233 2.73 12.89 -19.27
N GLU A 234 1.44 12.61 -19.27
CA GLU A 234 0.51 12.91 -18.19
C GLU A 234 -0.53 11.81 -18.09
N LEU A 235 -0.85 11.43 -16.88
CA LEU A 235 -1.86 10.41 -16.57
C LEU A 235 -2.79 10.91 -15.48
N SER A 236 -4.08 10.62 -15.64
CA SER A 236 -5.12 10.89 -14.65
C SER A 236 -5.67 9.57 -14.15
N PHE A 237 -5.70 9.41 -12.82
CA PHE A 237 -6.25 8.24 -12.15
C PHE A 237 -7.39 8.66 -11.23
N HIS A 238 -8.34 7.75 -11.01
CA HIS A 238 -9.49 7.99 -10.16
C HIS A 238 -9.56 6.97 -9.03
N PHE A 239 -9.89 7.44 -7.84
CA PHE A 239 -10.08 6.56 -6.70
C PHE A 239 -11.30 6.99 -5.87
N PRO A 240 -12.07 6.04 -5.31
CA PRO A 240 -13.21 6.37 -4.48
C PRO A 240 -12.75 6.91 -3.12
N ALA A 241 -13.45 7.92 -2.64
CA ALA A 241 -13.28 8.48 -1.32
C ALA A 241 -14.64 8.91 -0.76
N ARG A 242 -14.83 8.76 0.55
CA ARG A 242 -16.07 9.13 1.22
C ARG A 242 -15.86 10.34 2.09
N HIS A 243 -16.64 11.40 1.83
CA HIS A 243 -16.59 12.59 2.66
C HIS A 243 -17.35 12.39 3.96
N VAL A 244 -16.70 12.68 5.09
CA VAL A 244 -17.34 12.75 6.40
C VAL A 244 -17.24 14.18 6.93
N ALA A 245 -18.40 14.80 7.21
CA ALA A 245 -18.47 16.14 7.75
C ALA A 245 -18.10 16.16 9.24
N GLY A 246 -17.32 17.16 9.66
CA GLY A 246 -16.81 17.28 11.02
C GLY A 246 -15.31 16.95 11.13
N LYS A 247 -14.60 17.73 11.95
CA LYS A 247 -13.17 17.56 12.18
C LYS A 247 -12.85 16.56 13.29
N THR A 248 -13.78 16.45 14.27
CA THR A 248 -13.67 15.53 15.41
C THR A 248 -15.02 14.91 15.71
N PHE A 249 -15.00 13.70 16.28
CA PHE A 249 -16.15 12.89 16.61
C PHE A 249 -16.06 12.45 18.08
N ALA A 250 -17.19 12.41 18.77
CA ALA A 250 -17.26 12.03 20.20
C ALA A 250 -17.07 10.51 20.41
N SER A 251 -17.34 9.69 19.40
CA SER A 251 -17.17 8.24 19.44
C SER A 251 -16.99 7.64 18.05
N SER A 252 -16.44 6.43 17.97
CA SER A 252 -16.37 5.66 16.73
C SER A 252 -17.75 5.42 16.13
N SER A 253 -18.78 5.17 16.94
CA SER A 253 -20.15 5.00 16.46
C SER A 253 -20.71 6.27 15.78
N GLN A 254 -20.34 7.46 16.27
CA GLN A 254 -20.72 8.72 15.60
C GLN A 254 -20.03 8.85 14.24
N LEU A 255 -18.74 8.59 14.16
CA LEU A 255 -18.00 8.59 12.90
C LEU A 255 -18.59 7.56 11.93
N GLU A 256 -18.82 6.35 12.39
CA GLU A 256 -19.39 5.25 11.57
C GLU A 256 -20.77 5.63 11.02
N ALA A 257 -21.64 6.22 11.84
CA ALA A 257 -22.94 6.67 11.36
C ALA A 257 -22.84 7.72 10.24
N VAL A 258 -21.93 8.70 10.35
CA VAL A 258 -21.67 9.69 9.30
C VAL A 258 -21.05 9.04 8.07
N PHE A 259 -20.12 8.10 8.26
CA PHE A 259 -19.46 7.37 7.17
C PHE A 259 -20.48 6.53 6.38
N LEU A 260 -21.34 5.78 7.05
CA LEU A 260 -22.34 4.93 6.39
C LEU A 260 -23.43 5.76 5.68
N ALA A 261 -23.73 6.96 6.16
CA ALA A 261 -24.67 7.88 5.49
C ALA A 261 -24.05 8.59 4.28
N GLY A 262 -22.73 8.65 4.17
CA GLY A 262 -22.03 9.28 3.07
C GLY A 262 -22.07 8.42 1.79
N GLN A 263 -21.80 9.08 0.66
CA GLN A 263 -21.62 8.43 -0.64
C GLN A 263 -20.16 8.51 -1.06
N ASP A 264 -19.71 7.53 -1.84
CA ASP A 264 -18.38 7.56 -2.44
C ASP A 264 -18.37 8.55 -3.60
N GLU A 265 -17.33 9.36 -3.64
CA GLU A 265 -17.03 10.29 -4.73
C GLU A 265 -15.70 9.88 -5.38
N ALA A 266 -15.62 10.02 -6.69
CA ALA A 266 -14.40 9.79 -7.42
C ALA A 266 -13.47 11.02 -7.30
N LEU A 267 -12.38 10.88 -6.56
CA LEU A 267 -11.32 11.88 -6.55
C LEU A 267 -10.30 11.58 -7.66
N THR A 268 -9.71 12.63 -8.21
CA THR A 268 -8.73 12.51 -9.29
C THR A 268 -7.34 12.86 -8.78
N VAL A 269 -6.35 12.06 -9.14
CA VAL A 269 -4.93 12.38 -9.06
C VAL A 269 -4.33 12.48 -10.45
N ILE A 270 -3.46 13.46 -10.66
CA ILE A 270 -2.72 13.67 -11.91
C ILE A 270 -1.24 13.42 -11.64
N LEU A 271 -0.63 12.60 -12.48
CA LEU A 271 0.82 12.39 -12.53
C LEU A 271 1.35 12.93 -13.85
N SER A 272 2.46 13.68 -13.82
CA SER A 272 3.09 14.26 -15.00
C SER A 272 4.63 14.15 -14.98
N GLU A 273 5.20 14.28 -16.17
CA GLU A 273 6.64 14.34 -16.40
C GLU A 273 7.28 15.62 -15.85
#